data_150aa07683566bbf0ef3cb11963887f9
#
_entry.id   150aa07683566bbf0ef3cb11963887f9
#
_cell.length_a   1.000
_cell.length_b   1.000
_cell.length_c   1.000
_cell.angle_alpha   90.00
_cell.angle_beta   90.00
_cell.angle_gamma   90.00
#
_symmetry.space_group_name_H-M   'P 1'
#
loop_
_entity.id
_entity.type
_entity.pdbx_description
1 polymer ?
#
loop_
_entity_poly.entity_id
_entity_poly.type
_entity_poly.pdbx_seq_one_letter_code
_entity_poly.pdbx_strand_id
1 'polypeptide(L)'
;MDKIITFAVPCYNSAAYMEHCVDTLLQGGDDIEIILVDDGSTQDNTAEICDRYAAQYPDIVRAIHQENGGHGEGVNQGLRNARGVYYKVVDSDDWVDVPALRTALEKLRQFVRDEKLVDLLLCNYVYEHVADNTQRVNHFRKLLPVGRVFGWDAVAKFRPDQFIMMHNVIYRTQLLRDCGLELPKHTFYVDSIFVYEPLPYVKNMYYLDVDLYRYFIGREDQSVNEQVMLRRIDQQLRVNYHMLDSHDLNEVSAKSKPLGAYMFNYLAIMVTVSSIFLDMDGSEEAMEKRKKLWDYIRERDVGLYRKMRYFSLPAFTYLPGKAGRKLSLAMYRVARKIYKFN
;
A
#
# COMPACT_ATOMS: atom_id res chain seq x y z
N MET A 1 28.34 -3.52 -9.54
CA MET A 1 27.76 -2.17 -9.39
C MET A 1 26.69 -2.27 -8.31
N ASP A 2 26.68 -1.36 -7.36
CA ASP A 2 25.63 -1.36 -6.36
C ASP A 2 24.30 -1.00 -7.02
N LYS A 3 23.25 -1.74 -6.71
CA LYS A 3 21.93 -1.52 -7.29
C LYS A 3 21.27 -0.30 -6.68
N ILE A 4 20.77 0.61 -7.51
CA ILE A 4 20.10 1.82 -7.05
C ILE A 4 18.74 1.50 -6.42
N ILE A 5 17.99 0.58 -7.03
CA ILE A 5 16.67 0.19 -6.56
C ILE A 5 16.45 -1.30 -6.80
N THR A 6 15.74 -1.93 -5.87
CA THR A 6 15.13 -3.25 -6.06
C THR A 6 13.63 -3.07 -6.27
N PHE A 7 13.12 -3.57 -7.39
CA PHE A 7 11.70 -3.79 -7.62
C PHE A 7 11.36 -5.21 -7.19
N ALA A 8 10.48 -5.37 -6.22
CA ALA A 8 9.93 -6.67 -5.85
C ALA A 8 8.59 -6.86 -6.54
N VAL A 9 8.45 -7.94 -7.27
CA VAL A 9 7.23 -8.30 -8.01
C VAL A 9 6.70 -9.62 -7.47
N PRO A 10 5.73 -9.58 -6.52
CA PRO A 10 5.04 -10.79 -6.07
C PRO A 10 4.19 -11.36 -7.21
N CYS A 11 4.39 -12.63 -7.52
CA CYS A 11 3.72 -13.34 -8.60
C CYS A 11 2.98 -14.56 -8.06
N TYR A 12 1.71 -14.69 -8.38
CA TYR A 12 0.91 -15.88 -8.08
C TYR A 12 -0.15 -16.12 -9.15
N ASN A 13 0.04 -17.15 -9.98
CA ASN A 13 -0.81 -17.44 -11.12
C ASN A 13 -1.03 -16.19 -11.99
N SER A 14 0.06 -15.50 -12.35
CA SER A 14 0.07 -14.20 -13.02
C SER A 14 0.66 -14.22 -14.43
N ALA A 15 0.82 -15.39 -15.03
CA ALA A 15 1.40 -15.54 -16.37
C ALA A 15 0.75 -14.65 -17.44
N ALA A 16 -0.54 -14.37 -17.31
CA ALA A 16 -1.28 -13.54 -18.26
C ALA A 16 -0.89 -12.05 -18.24
N TYR A 17 -0.21 -11.57 -17.19
CA TYR A 17 0.01 -10.13 -16.96
C TYR A 17 1.47 -9.77 -16.71
N MET A 18 2.24 -10.64 -16.03
CA MET A 18 3.53 -10.30 -15.46
C MET A 18 4.60 -9.90 -16.49
N GLU A 19 4.50 -10.37 -17.72
CA GLU A 19 5.48 -10.02 -18.76
C GLU A 19 5.45 -8.51 -19.04
N HIS A 20 4.27 -7.90 -19.15
CA HIS A 20 4.16 -6.45 -19.35
C HIS A 20 4.74 -5.67 -18.17
N CYS A 21 4.49 -6.09 -16.94
CA CYS A 21 5.10 -5.52 -15.73
C CYS A 21 6.63 -5.54 -15.85
N VAL A 22 7.22 -6.72 -16.07
CA VAL A 22 8.67 -6.91 -16.09
C VAL A 22 9.32 -6.13 -17.25
N ASP A 23 8.72 -6.14 -18.43
CA ASP A 23 9.24 -5.46 -19.63
C ASP A 23 9.33 -3.94 -19.43
N THR A 24 8.36 -3.33 -18.71
CA THR A 24 8.43 -1.91 -18.40
C THR A 24 9.51 -1.60 -17.35
N LEU A 25 9.72 -2.47 -16.37
CA LEU A 25 10.78 -2.31 -15.35
C LEU A 25 12.17 -2.47 -15.95
N LEU A 26 12.38 -3.40 -16.89
CA LEU A 26 13.66 -3.61 -17.58
C LEU A 26 14.15 -2.38 -18.34
N GLN A 27 13.27 -1.41 -18.65
CA GLN A 27 13.67 -0.14 -19.26
C GLN A 27 14.44 0.79 -18.29
N GLY A 28 14.60 0.39 -17.03
CA GLY A 28 15.36 1.13 -16.02
C GLY A 28 16.87 1.08 -16.16
N GLY A 29 17.42 0.11 -16.92
CA GLY A 29 18.86 -0.06 -17.15
C GLY A 29 19.52 -1.06 -16.21
N ASP A 30 20.87 -1.10 -16.20
CA ASP A 30 21.64 -2.18 -15.57
C ASP A 30 21.84 -2.04 -14.06
N ASP A 31 21.63 -0.84 -13.51
CA ASP A 31 21.80 -0.55 -12.08
C ASP A 31 20.54 -0.75 -11.24
N ILE A 32 19.48 -1.30 -11.84
CA ILE A 32 18.30 -1.77 -11.10
C ILE A 32 18.39 -3.26 -10.80
N GLU A 33 17.60 -3.72 -9.84
CA GLU A 33 17.33 -5.13 -9.55
C GLU A 33 15.83 -5.38 -9.64
N ILE A 34 15.42 -6.49 -10.24
CA ILE A 34 14.05 -6.98 -10.26
C ILE A 34 14.03 -8.35 -9.59
N ILE A 35 13.27 -8.50 -8.52
CA ILE A 35 13.07 -9.79 -7.85
C ILE A 35 11.66 -10.25 -8.14
N LEU A 36 11.55 -11.28 -8.96
CA LEU A 36 10.30 -11.99 -9.24
C LEU A 36 10.11 -13.05 -8.17
N VAL A 37 9.09 -12.90 -7.33
CA VAL A 37 8.80 -13.85 -6.26
C VAL A 37 7.58 -14.68 -6.66
N ASP A 38 7.82 -15.88 -7.15
CA ASP A 38 6.75 -16.85 -7.42
C ASP A 38 6.29 -17.47 -6.10
N ASP A 39 5.08 -17.12 -5.71
CA ASP A 39 4.44 -17.54 -4.44
C ASP A 39 3.72 -18.89 -4.60
N GLY A 40 4.39 -19.87 -5.21
CA GLY A 40 3.88 -21.22 -5.37
C GLY A 40 2.76 -21.32 -6.41
N SER A 41 2.96 -20.74 -7.59
CA SER A 41 2.03 -20.83 -8.71
C SER A 41 1.88 -22.27 -9.20
N THR A 42 0.64 -22.73 -9.38
CA THR A 42 0.33 -24.12 -9.80
C THR A 42 -0.71 -24.19 -10.92
N GLN A 43 -1.31 -23.07 -11.30
CA GLN A 43 -2.43 -23.05 -12.27
C GLN A 43 -1.99 -22.56 -13.66
N ASP A 44 -0.79 -22.00 -13.76
CA ASP A 44 -0.24 -21.49 -15.02
C ASP A 44 1.30 -21.59 -15.01
N ASN A 45 1.96 -21.06 -16.03
CA ASN A 45 3.40 -21.12 -16.20
C ASN A 45 4.14 -19.91 -15.63
N THR A 46 3.62 -19.29 -14.54
CA THR A 46 4.27 -18.16 -13.86
C THR A 46 5.71 -18.47 -13.45
N ALA A 47 5.97 -19.67 -12.88
CA ALA A 47 7.30 -20.08 -12.45
C ALA A 47 8.30 -20.14 -13.61
N GLU A 48 7.90 -20.75 -14.74
CA GLU A 48 8.75 -20.84 -15.93
C GLU A 48 9.03 -19.44 -16.53
N ILE A 49 8.07 -18.52 -16.46
CA ILE A 49 8.28 -17.13 -16.89
C ILE A 49 9.31 -16.45 -15.99
N CYS A 50 9.23 -16.61 -14.67
CA CYS A 50 10.22 -16.07 -13.73
C CYS A 50 11.63 -16.57 -14.06
N ASP A 51 11.79 -17.88 -14.28
CA ASP A 51 13.08 -18.49 -14.61
C ASP A 51 13.61 -18.01 -15.96
N ARG A 52 12.73 -17.87 -16.96
CA ARG A 52 13.09 -17.36 -18.29
C ARG A 52 13.66 -15.94 -18.20
N TYR A 53 13.01 -15.03 -17.47
CA TYR A 53 13.50 -13.67 -17.29
C TYR A 53 14.82 -13.64 -16.49
N ALA A 54 14.96 -14.44 -15.44
CA ALA A 54 16.20 -14.56 -14.69
C ALA A 54 17.37 -15.09 -15.55
N ALA A 55 17.10 -16.06 -16.42
CA ALA A 55 18.10 -16.58 -17.35
C ALA A 55 18.49 -15.58 -18.44
N GLN A 56 17.51 -14.80 -18.94
CA GLN A 56 17.72 -13.82 -20.00
C GLN A 56 18.42 -12.54 -19.49
N TYR A 57 18.19 -12.15 -18.25
CA TYR A 57 18.72 -10.91 -17.66
C TYR A 57 19.40 -11.18 -16.28
N PRO A 58 20.42 -12.04 -16.22
CA PRO A 58 20.97 -12.56 -14.95
C PRO A 58 21.57 -11.49 -14.03
N ASP A 59 21.99 -10.36 -14.60
CA ASP A 59 22.52 -9.22 -13.82
C ASP A 59 21.44 -8.30 -13.26
N ILE A 60 20.19 -8.39 -13.75
CA ILE A 60 19.09 -7.49 -13.41
C ILE A 60 17.97 -8.24 -12.70
N VAL A 61 17.58 -9.42 -13.20
CA VAL A 61 16.42 -10.19 -12.74
C VAL A 61 16.86 -11.39 -11.92
N ARG A 62 16.17 -11.61 -10.80
CA ARG A 62 16.31 -12.82 -9.97
C ARG A 62 14.94 -13.43 -9.74
N ALA A 63 14.82 -14.73 -9.90
CA ALA A 63 13.64 -15.49 -9.53
C ALA A 63 13.81 -16.08 -8.12
N ILE A 64 12.76 -16.06 -7.33
CA ILE A 64 12.65 -16.72 -6.02
C ILE A 64 11.34 -17.51 -6.04
N HIS A 65 11.43 -18.82 -5.82
CA HIS A 65 10.27 -19.69 -5.67
C HIS A 65 10.06 -20.07 -4.23
N GLN A 66 8.82 -20.00 -3.76
CA GLN A 66 8.46 -20.34 -2.38
C GLN A 66 7.13 -21.09 -2.32
N GLU A 67 6.87 -21.75 -1.21
CA GLU A 67 5.51 -22.20 -0.89
C GLU A 67 4.60 -20.98 -0.74
N ASN A 68 3.33 -21.12 -1.14
CA ASN A 68 2.38 -20.02 -1.07
C ASN A 68 2.31 -19.46 0.35
N GLY A 69 2.69 -18.20 0.51
CA GLY A 69 2.63 -17.42 1.75
C GLY A 69 1.70 -16.21 1.63
N GLY A 70 1.17 -15.97 0.43
CA GLY A 70 0.36 -14.82 0.09
C GLY A 70 1.20 -13.59 -0.28
N HIS A 71 0.54 -12.58 -0.82
CA HIS A 71 1.17 -11.35 -1.35
C HIS A 71 2.19 -10.73 -0.37
N GLY A 72 1.84 -10.64 0.94
CA GLY A 72 2.73 -10.07 1.95
C GLY A 72 4.06 -10.82 2.08
N GLU A 73 4.04 -12.16 2.02
CA GLU A 73 5.28 -12.95 2.07
C GLU A 73 6.12 -12.76 0.80
N GLY A 74 5.49 -12.60 -0.36
CA GLY A 74 6.18 -12.21 -1.59
C GLY A 74 6.94 -10.89 -1.44
N VAL A 75 6.30 -9.89 -0.82
CA VAL A 75 6.94 -8.60 -0.50
C VAL A 75 8.08 -8.78 0.52
N ASN A 76 7.87 -9.55 1.58
CA ASN A 76 8.90 -9.85 2.59
C ASN A 76 10.13 -10.52 1.97
N GLN A 77 9.94 -11.52 1.10
CA GLN A 77 11.03 -12.19 0.40
C GLN A 77 11.79 -11.23 -0.51
N GLY A 78 11.06 -10.37 -1.23
CA GLY A 78 11.68 -9.30 -2.00
C GLY A 78 12.57 -8.42 -1.13
N LEU A 79 12.09 -7.95 0.02
CA LEU A 79 12.84 -7.08 0.93
C LEU A 79 14.05 -7.76 1.58
N ARG A 80 13.91 -9.02 2.01
CA ARG A 80 15.02 -9.79 2.58
C ARG A 80 16.16 -9.96 1.59
N ASN A 81 15.83 -10.13 0.31
CA ASN A 81 16.80 -10.38 -0.77
C ASN A 81 17.23 -9.12 -1.53
N ALA A 82 16.64 -7.95 -1.26
CA ALA A 82 16.92 -6.71 -1.95
C ALA A 82 18.39 -6.26 -1.79
N ARG A 83 19.01 -5.86 -2.90
CA ARG A 83 20.37 -5.29 -2.98
C ARG A 83 20.36 -3.81 -3.29
N GLY A 84 19.21 -3.27 -3.73
CA GLY A 84 19.06 -1.86 -4.06
C GLY A 84 19.09 -0.97 -2.83
N VAL A 85 19.66 0.22 -2.97
CA VAL A 85 19.60 1.28 -1.97
C VAL A 85 18.16 1.64 -1.64
N TYR A 86 17.30 1.59 -2.64
CA TYR A 86 15.87 1.82 -2.55
C TYR A 86 15.08 0.56 -2.86
N TYR A 87 13.84 0.52 -2.38
CA TYR A 87 12.92 -0.61 -2.53
C TYR A 87 11.54 -0.14 -2.97
N LYS A 88 10.98 -0.81 -3.96
CA LYS A 88 9.61 -0.60 -4.45
C LYS A 88 8.93 -1.92 -4.73
N VAL A 89 7.70 -2.07 -4.28
CA VAL A 89 6.82 -3.16 -4.71
C VAL A 89 6.09 -2.74 -5.98
N VAL A 90 5.99 -3.67 -6.92
CA VAL A 90 5.15 -3.54 -8.12
C VAL A 90 4.35 -4.83 -8.25
N ASP A 91 3.03 -4.72 -8.24
CA ASP A 91 2.16 -5.87 -8.40
C ASP A 91 2.27 -6.44 -9.83
N SER A 92 2.23 -7.74 -9.97
CA SER A 92 2.52 -8.42 -11.24
C SER A 92 1.51 -8.14 -12.36
N ASP A 93 0.34 -7.62 -12.03
CA ASP A 93 -0.71 -7.18 -12.96
C ASP A 93 -0.67 -5.68 -13.29
N ASP A 94 0.24 -4.93 -12.65
CA ASP A 94 0.47 -3.52 -12.84
C ASP A 94 1.75 -3.27 -13.64
N TRP A 95 2.04 -2.00 -13.98
CA TRP A 95 3.26 -1.62 -14.70
C TRP A 95 3.74 -0.22 -14.35
N VAL A 96 4.85 0.21 -14.92
CA VAL A 96 5.36 1.56 -14.75
C VAL A 96 5.41 2.32 -16.08
N ASP A 97 5.19 3.63 -16.03
CA ASP A 97 5.42 4.52 -17.15
C ASP A 97 6.93 4.69 -17.38
N VAL A 98 7.42 4.32 -18.55
CA VAL A 98 8.87 4.28 -18.84
C VAL A 98 9.53 5.67 -18.76
N PRO A 99 8.98 6.75 -19.32
CA PRO A 99 9.51 8.10 -19.12
C PRO A 99 9.57 8.53 -17.65
N ALA A 100 8.52 8.26 -16.89
CA ALA A 100 8.46 8.56 -15.46
C ALA A 100 9.46 7.71 -14.65
N LEU A 101 9.63 6.42 -15.00
CA LEU A 101 10.65 5.54 -14.42
C LEU A 101 12.05 6.12 -14.60
N ARG A 102 12.41 6.53 -15.80
CA ARG A 102 13.72 7.12 -16.09
C ARG A 102 13.97 8.38 -15.25
N THR A 103 12.95 9.24 -15.13
CA THR A 103 13.03 10.46 -14.31
C THR A 103 13.20 10.13 -12.82
N ALA A 104 12.46 9.14 -12.30
CA ALA A 104 12.59 8.69 -10.92
C ALA A 104 13.97 8.08 -10.63
N LEU A 105 14.48 7.23 -11.53
CA LEU A 105 15.80 6.61 -11.41
C LEU A 105 16.92 7.65 -11.46
N GLU A 106 16.84 8.65 -12.34
CA GLU A 106 17.82 9.73 -12.38
C GLU A 106 17.88 10.48 -11.04
N LYS A 107 16.72 10.73 -10.43
CA LYS A 107 16.66 11.36 -9.11
C LYS A 107 17.26 10.47 -8.01
N LEU A 108 16.96 9.18 -8.01
CA LEU A 108 17.55 8.23 -7.05
C LEU A 108 19.06 8.11 -7.23
N ARG A 109 19.56 8.04 -8.47
CA ARG A 109 21.00 8.08 -8.78
C ARG A 109 21.67 9.34 -8.28
N GLN A 110 20.99 10.48 -8.41
CA GLN A 110 21.48 11.75 -7.88
C GLN A 110 21.63 11.67 -6.36
N PHE A 111 20.61 11.19 -5.62
CA PHE A 111 20.69 11.07 -4.17
C PHE A 111 21.82 10.15 -3.71
N VAL A 112 22.04 9.04 -4.41
CA VAL A 112 23.13 8.10 -4.08
C VAL A 112 24.50 8.73 -4.36
N ARG A 113 24.69 9.35 -5.53
CA ARG A 113 25.94 10.00 -5.91
C ARG A 113 26.31 11.18 -4.97
N ASP A 114 25.30 11.96 -4.56
CA ASP A 114 25.50 13.13 -3.71
C ASP A 114 25.55 12.74 -2.21
N GLU A 115 25.41 11.46 -1.86
CA GLU A 115 25.34 10.93 -0.49
C GLU A 115 24.25 11.58 0.37
N LYS A 116 23.15 12.01 -0.29
CA LYS A 116 21.99 12.70 0.34
C LYS A 116 20.75 11.86 0.20
N LEU A 117 20.78 10.63 0.76
CA LEU A 117 19.66 9.70 0.66
C LEU A 117 18.41 10.27 1.33
N VAL A 118 17.27 10.10 0.67
CA VAL A 118 15.96 10.31 1.28
C VAL A 118 15.40 9.01 1.82
N ASP A 119 14.61 9.07 2.86
CA ASP A 119 13.98 7.89 3.47
C ASP A 119 12.81 7.39 2.62
N LEU A 120 12.09 8.33 1.99
CA LEU A 120 10.90 8.07 1.19
C LEU A 120 10.85 9.00 -0.02
N LEU A 121 10.86 8.43 -1.23
CA LEU A 121 10.51 9.14 -2.45
C LEU A 121 9.07 8.77 -2.81
N LEU A 122 8.26 9.80 -3.09
CA LEU A 122 6.86 9.68 -3.47
C LEU A 122 6.68 10.07 -4.94
N CYS A 123 5.92 9.26 -5.69
CA CYS A 123 5.48 9.55 -7.05
C CYS A 123 3.95 9.44 -7.15
N ASN A 124 3.39 9.90 -8.26
CA ASN A 124 1.99 9.69 -8.57
C ASN A 124 1.73 8.25 -9.01
N TYR A 125 0.46 7.86 -8.95
CA TYR A 125 -0.04 6.69 -9.63
C TYR A 125 -1.30 7.02 -10.46
N VAL A 126 -1.55 6.19 -11.44
CA VAL A 126 -2.67 6.35 -12.39
C VAL A 126 -3.55 5.11 -12.32
N TYR A 127 -4.83 5.30 -12.07
CA TYR A 127 -5.82 4.25 -12.31
C TYR A 127 -6.01 4.07 -13.81
N GLU A 128 -5.76 2.86 -14.31
CA GLU A 128 -5.92 2.47 -15.71
C GLU A 128 -7.19 1.64 -15.85
N HIS A 129 -8.28 2.27 -16.26
CA HIS A 129 -9.53 1.58 -16.55
C HIS A 129 -9.51 1.06 -17.98
N VAL A 130 -8.95 -0.13 -18.18
CA VAL A 130 -8.72 -0.70 -19.52
C VAL A 130 -10.03 -0.97 -20.25
N ALA A 131 -11.12 -1.31 -19.52
CA ALA A 131 -12.41 -1.63 -20.11
C ALA A 131 -13.06 -0.46 -20.88
N ASP A 132 -12.87 0.78 -20.42
CA ASP A 132 -13.42 1.99 -21.03
C ASP A 132 -12.34 2.97 -21.54
N ASN A 133 -11.05 2.55 -21.48
CA ASN A 133 -9.90 3.31 -21.91
C ASN A 133 -9.82 4.70 -21.23
N THR A 134 -10.15 4.76 -19.94
CA THR A 134 -10.05 6.00 -19.15
C THR A 134 -8.94 5.93 -18.13
N GLN A 135 -8.35 7.08 -17.82
CA GLN A 135 -7.27 7.22 -16.86
C GLN A 135 -7.63 8.23 -15.79
N ARG A 136 -7.24 7.95 -14.54
CA ARG A 136 -7.36 8.91 -13.45
C ARG A 136 -6.05 9.00 -12.68
N VAL A 137 -5.40 10.15 -12.78
CA VAL A 137 -4.16 10.44 -12.03
C VAL A 137 -4.47 10.79 -10.58
N ASN A 138 -3.75 10.17 -9.66
CA ASN A 138 -3.74 10.53 -8.25
C ASN A 138 -2.41 11.22 -7.89
N HIS A 139 -2.44 12.54 -7.78
CA HIS A 139 -1.27 13.38 -7.53
C HIS A 139 -1.38 14.14 -6.20
N PHE A 140 -0.23 14.47 -5.61
CA PHE A 140 -0.14 15.07 -4.28
C PHE A 140 0.42 16.49 -4.28
N ARG A 141 0.52 17.17 -5.44
CA ARG A 141 1.12 18.52 -5.58
C ARG A 141 0.51 19.62 -4.70
N LYS A 142 -0.71 19.42 -4.19
CA LYS A 142 -1.37 20.33 -3.24
C LYS A 142 -1.13 19.95 -1.78
N LEU A 143 -0.54 18.80 -1.53
CA LEU A 143 -0.35 18.22 -0.20
C LEU A 143 1.12 18.13 0.18
N LEU A 144 1.99 17.90 -0.80
CA LEU A 144 3.42 17.66 -0.61
C LEU A 144 4.24 18.70 -1.39
N PRO A 145 5.35 19.18 -0.80
CA PRO A 145 6.31 20.04 -1.51
C PRO A 145 6.93 19.31 -2.71
N VAL A 146 6.77 19.91 -3.92
CA VAL A 146 7.30 19.32 -5.16
C VAL A 146 8.78 19.65 -5.33
N GLY A 147 9.59 18.67 -5.74
CA GLY A 147 10.95 18.86 -6.23
C GLY A 147 11.99 19.27 -5.19
N ARG A 148 11.70 19.14 -3.90
CA ARG A 148 12.63 19.42 -2.80
C ARG A 148 12.51 18.41 -1.69
N VAL A 149 13.54 18.27 -0.87
CA VAL A 149 13.51 17.45 0.35
C VAL A 149 12.68 18.17 1.42
N PHE A 150 11.85 17.42 2.14
CA PHE A 150 10.99 17.94 3.20
C PHE A 150 10.76 16.87 4.29
N GLY A 151 10.34 17.33 5.47
CA GLY A 151 9.86 16.47 6.57
C GLY A 151 8.36 16.60 6.76
N TRP A 152 7.82 15.90 7.75
CA TRP A 152 6.38 15.88 8.05
C TRP A 152 5.77 17.26 8.33
N ASP A 153 6.55 18.20 8.87
CA ASP A 153 6.07 19.56 9.17
C ASP A 153 5.69 20.38 7.93
N ALA A 154 6.17 19.99 6.76
CA ALA A 154 5.82 20.61 5.48
C ALA A 154 4.65 19.93 4.76
N VAL A 155 4.09 18.86 5.34
CA VAL A 155 2.99 18.09 4.75
C VAL A 155 1.65 18.76 5.06
N ALA A 156 0.85 19.05 4.03
CA ALA A 156 -0.49 19.59 4.23
C ALA A 156 -1.48 18.52 4.74
N LYS A 157 -2.61 18.97 5.27
CA LYS A 157 -3.64 18.07 5.79
C LYS A 157 -4.30 17.28 4.67
N PHE A 158 -4.17 15.96 4.73
CA PHE A 158 -4.86 15.04 3.84
C PHE A 158 -6.37 14.99 4.11
N ARG A 159 -7.14 14.91 3.04
CA ARG A 159 -8.58 14.63 3.13
C ARG A 159 -8.82 13.13 3.28
N PRO A 160 -10.01 12.70 3.73
CA PRO A 160 -10.32 11.27 3.88
C PRO A 160 -10.22 10.43 2.59
N ASP A 161 -10.35 11.06 1.43
CA ASP A 161 -10.23 10.41 0.11
C ASP A 161 -8.79 10.43 -0.44
N GLN A 162 -7.85 10.96 0.31
CA GLN A 162 -6.46 11.08 -0.08
C GLN A 162 -5.57 10.40 0.96
N PHE A 163 -4.82 9.42 0.55
CA PHE A 163 -3.83 8.74 1.40
C PHE A 163 -2.72 8.16 0.53
N ILE A 164 -1.57 7.97 1.14
CA ILE A 164 -0.40 7.36 0.50
C ILE A 164 -0.68 5.86 0.39
N MET A 165 -0.47 5.30 -0.79
CA MET A 165 -0.61 3.88 -1.08
C MET A 165 0.76 3.26 -1.40
N MET A 166 0.86 1.93 -1.38
CA MET A 166 2.05 1.20 -1.79
C MET A 166 2.53 1.61 -3.20
N HIS A 167 1.60 1.94 -4.07
CA HIS A 167 1.87 2.38 -5.45
C HIS A 167 2.68 3.69 -5.53
N ASN A 168 2.53 4.58 -4.51
CA ASN A 168 3.21 5.89 -4.47
C ASN A 168 4.65 5.82 -3.98
N VAL A 169 4.97 4.84 -3.12
CA VAL A 169 6.16 4.86 -2.28
C VAL A 169 7.35 4.15 -2.90
N ILE A 170 8.53 4.75 -2.73
CA ILE A 170 9.84 4.14 -2.91
C ILE A 170 10.60 4.41 -1.62
N TYR A 171 10.78 3.40 -0.80
CA TYR A 171 11.46 3.53 0.49
C TYR A 171 12.97 3.28 0.35
N ARG A 172 13.77 3.88 1.22
CA ARG A 172 15.14 3.45 1.43
C ARG A 172 15.11 2.04 2.04
N THR A 173 15.77 1.07 1.39
CA THR A 173 15.74 -0.35 1.78
C THR A 173 16.13 -0.56 3.24
N GLN A 174 17.19 0.12 3.69
CA GLN A 174 17.68 0.00 5.06
C GLN A 174 16.64 0.51 6.08
N LEU A 175 15.85 1.53 5.76
CA LEU A 175 14.78 2.01 6.65
C LEU A 175 13.73 0.91 6.90
N LEU A 176 13.31 0.19 5.84
CA LEU A 176 12.35 -0.91 5.98
C LEU A 176 12.90 -2.06 6.84
N ARG A 177 14.21 -2.31 6.75
CA ARG A 177 14.89 -3.31 7.59
C ARG A 177 15.03 -2.83 9.04
N ASP A 178 15.42 -1.59 9.24
CA ASP A 178 15.60 -0.98 10.57
C ASP A 178 14.29 -0.87 11.35
N CYS A 179 13.15 -0.65 10.68
CA CYS A 179 11.85 -0.65 11.33
C CYS A 179 11.30 -2.06 11.60
N GLY A 180 11.96 -3.10 11.08
CA GLY A 180 11.54 -4.49 11.28
C GLY A 180 10.28 -4.88 10.53
N LEU A 181 10.00 -4.23 9.39
CA LEU A 181 8.79 -4.48 8.60
C LEU A 181 8.66 -5.97 8.24
N GLU A 182 7.58 -6.59 8.67
CA GLU A 182 7.23 -7.96 8.37
C GLU A 182 5.72 -8.07 8.12
N LEU A 183 5.33 -8.29 6.88
CA LEU A 183 3.92 -8.39 6.51
C LEU A 183 3.35 -9.77 6.84
N PRO A 184 2.13 -9.87 7.39
CA PRO A 184 1.51 -11.14 7.76
C PRO A 184 1.23 -12.01 6.54
N LYS A 185 1.56 -13.31 6.66
CA LYS A 185 1.29 -14.33 5.64
C LYS A 185 -0.21 -14.53 5.43
N HIS A 186 -0.59 -14.99 4.23
CA HIS A 186 -1.97 -15.32 3.85
C HIS A 186 -2.97 -14.23 4.23
N THR A 187 -2.55 -12.95 4.05
CA THR A 187 -3.36 -11.79 4.39
C THR A 187 -3.38 -10.83 3.21
N PHE A 188 -4.59 -10.46 2.75
CA PHE A 188 -4.79 -9.40 1.78
C PHE A 188 -4.78 -8.02 2.47
N TYR A 189 -4.67 -6.95 1.71
CA TYR A 189 -4.69 -5.56 2.19
C TYR A 189 -3.47 -5.17 3.05
N VAL A 190 -2.40 -5.96 2.98
CA VAL A 190 -1.12 -5.72 3.69
C VAL A 190 -0.35 -4.52 3.13
N ASP A 191 -0.72 -4.04 1.95
CA ASP A 191 -0.27 -2.78 1.35
C ASP A 191 -0.44 -1.59 2.31
N SER A 192 -1.51 -1.61 3.11
CA SER A 192 -1.74 -0.62 4.16
C SER A 192 -0.71 -0.70 5.29
N ILE A 193 -0.28 -1.90 5.70
CA ILE A 193 0.79 -2.11 6.69
C ILE A 193 2.12 -1.63 6.11
N PHE A 194 2.43 -2.04 4.86
CA PHE A 194 3.65 -1.66 4.14
C PHE A 194 3.86 -0.15 4.10
N VAL A 195 2.78 0.62 3.96
CA VAL A 195 2.84 2.08 3.98
C VAL A 195 2.91 2.61 5.42
N TYR A 196 2.04 2.13 6.30
CA TYR A 196 1.78 2.72 7.62
C TYR A 196 2.91 2.52 8.62
N GLU A 197 3.43 1.29 8.69
CA GLU A 197 4.38 0.89 9.72
C GLU A 197 5.73 1.62 9.64
N PRO A 198 6.33 1.88 8.45
CA PRO A 198 7.59 2.59 8.35
C PRO A 198 7.50 4.11 8.60
N LEU A 199 6.30 4.73 8.57
CA LEU A 199 6.15 6.19 8.59
C LEU A 199 6.82 6.90 9.77
N PRO A 200 6.80 6.39 11.03
CA PRO A 200 7.48 7.04 12.15
C PRO A 200 9.01 7.06 12.04
N TYR A 201 9.58 6.24 11.16
CA TYR A 201 11.02 6.18 10.91
C TYR A 201 11.45 7.12 9.77
N VAL A 202 10.48 7.62 8.96
CA VAL A 202 10.73 8.53 7.84
C VAL A 202 10.99 9.94 8.37
N LYS A 203 12.23 10.42 8.22
CA LYS A 203 12.67 11.76 8.62
C LYS A 203 12.64 12.74 7.46
N ASN A 204 13.01 12.29 6.27
CA ASN A 204 13.06 13.10 5.07
C ASN A 204 12.40 12.41 3.89
N MET A 205 11.67 13.22 3.13
CA MET A 205 10.89 12.78 1.98
C MET A 205 11.22 13.65 0.77
N TYR A 206 10.95 13.10 -0.40
CA TYR A 206 10.97 13.85 -1.64
C TYR A 206 9.73 13.49 -2.48
N TYR A 207 9.00 14.48 -2.95
CA TYR A 207 7.89 14.24 -3.86
C TYR A 207 8.31 14.63 -5.28
N LEU A 208 8.31 13.63 -6.16
CA LEU A 208 8.54 13.76 -7.59
C LEU A 208 7.19 13.69 -8.30
N ASP A 209 6.76 14.79 -8.89
CA ASP A 209 5.45 14.91 -9.54
C ASP A 209 5.46 14.27 -10.93
N VAL A 210 5.62 12.95 -10.99
CA VAL A 210 5.57 12.12 -12.20
C VAL A 210 4.61 10.96 -12.02
N ASP A 211 3.92 10.56 -13.08
CA ASP A 211 2.88 9.54 -13.10
C ASP A 211 3.51 8.15 -13.29
N LEU A 212 4.25 7.69 -12.26
CA LEU A 212 5.12 6.53 -12.35
C LEU A 212 4.36 5.20 -12.41
N TYR A 213 3.46 4.96 -11.48
CA TYR A 213 2.81 3.66 -11.31
C TYR A 213 1.49 3.61 -12.06
N ARG A 214 1.27 2.55 -12.83
CA ARG A 214 0.06 2.30 -13.61
C ARG A 214 -0.71 1.15 -12.97
N TYR A 215 -1.79 1.50 -12.27
CA TYR A 215 -2.63 0.56 -11.54
C TYR A 215 -3.76 0.06 -12.43
N PHE A 216 -3.71 -1.20 -12.81
CA PHE A 216 -4.72 -1.84 -13.65
C PHE A 216 -6.03 -2.05 -12.88
N ILE A 217 -7.13 -1.51 -13.41
CA ILE A 217 -8.48 -1.66 -12.84
C ILE A 217 -9.42 -2.26 -13.87
N GLY A 218 -10.25 -3.21 -13.44
CA GLY A 218 -11.34 -3.73 -14.29
C GLY A 218 -11.48 -5.25 -14.31
N ARG A 219 -10.68 -6.01 -13.55
CA ARG A 219 -10.90 -7.44 -13.39
C ARG A 219 -11.92 -7.72 -12.28
N GLU A 220 -12.77 -8.72 -12.49
CA GLU A 220 -13.82 -9.12 -11.52
C GLU A 220 -13.22 -9.77 -10.26
N ASP A 221 -12.03 -10.37 -10.36
CA ASP A 221 -11.34 -11.08 -9.27
C ASP A 221 -10.45 -10.18 -8.41
N GLN A 222 -10.34 -8.89 -8.72
CA GLN A 222 -9.51 -7.96 -7.95
C GLN A 222 -9.92 -7.89 -6.49
N SER A 223 -8.92 -7.72 -5.62
CA SER A 223 -9.07 -7.69 -4.16
C SER A 223 -9.98 -6.56 -3.66
N VAL A 224 -10.09 -5.48 -4.41
CA VAL A 224 -10.93 -4.31 -4.12
C VAL A 224 -12.41 -4.48 -4.48
N ASN A 225 -12.79 -5.60 -5.11
CA ASN A 225 -14.20 -5.90 -5.38
C ASN A 225 -14.96 -6.09 -4.06
N GLU A 226 -16.12 -5.43 -3.94
CA GLU A 226 -16.95 -5.41 -2.72
C GLU A 226 -17.31 -6.81 -2.20
N GLN A 227 -17.68 -7.74 -3.10
CA GLN A 227 -18.00 -9.12 -2.71
C GLN A 227 -16.75 -9.91 -2.27
N VAL A 228 -15.59 -9.62 -2.87
CA VAL A 228 -14.33 -10.22 -2.47
C VAL A 228 -13.94 -9.71 -1.07
N MET A 229 -14.10 -8.41 -0.81
CA MET A 229 -13.82 -7.79 0.49
C MET A 229 -14.71 -8.35 1.60
N LEU A 230 -16.00 -8.55 1.34
CA LEU A 230 -16.92 -9.19 2.29
C LEU A 230 -16.45 -10.59 2.68
N ARG A 231 -16.05 -11.41 1.72
CA ARG A 231 -15.55 -12.77 1.99
C ARG A 231 -14.22 -12.79 2.74
N ARG A 232 -13.42 -11.72 2.62
CA ARG A 232 -12.08 -11.59 3.23
C ARG A 232 -12.04 -10.64 4.42
N ILE A 233 -13.20 -10.37 5.03
CA ILE A 233 -13.30 -9.40 6.13
C ILE A 233 -12.39 -9.73 7.32
N ASP A 234 -12.16 -11.00 7.61
CA ASP A 234 -11.26 -11.42 8.69
C ASP A 234 -9.81 -11.04 8.44
N GLN A 235 -9.39 -11.01 7.18
CA GLN A 235 -8.05 -10.56 6.81
C GLN A 235 -7.93 -9.03 6.94
N GLN A 236 -8.96 -8.29 6.53
CA GLN A 236 -9.02 -6.84 6.76
C GLN A 236 -8.99 -6.49 8.26
N LEU A 237 -9.69 -7.26 9.09
CA LEU A 237 -9.62 -7.09 10.55
C LEU A 237 -8.22 -7.40 11.10
N ARG A 238 -7.54 -8.41 10.59
CA ARG A 238 -6.15 -8.72 10.95
C ARG A 238 -5.22 -7.53 10.65
N VAL A 239 -5.38 -6.89 9.49
CA VAL A 239 -4.65 -5.66 9.14
C VAL A 239 -4.96 -4.54 10.12
N ASN A 240 -6.24 -4.33 10.50
CA ASN A 240 -6.60 -3.31 11.47
C ASN A 240 -5.94 -3.55 12.85
N TYR A 241 -5.96 -4.79 13.35
CA TYR A 241 -5.29 -5.12 14.62
C TYR A 241 -3.78 -4.90 14.53
N HIS A 242 -3.14 -5.34 13.45
CA HIS A 242 -1.71 -5.09 13.23
C HIS A 242 -1.38 -3.60 13.25
N MET A 243 -2.13 -2.77 12.51
CA MET A 243 -1.93 -1.32 12.49
C MET A 243 -2.19 -0.64 13.85
N LEU A 244 -3.17 -1.14 14.61
CA LEU A 244 -3.44 -0.68 15.97
C LEU A 244 -2.28 -0.99 16.93
N ASP A 245 -1.60 -2.11 16.70
CA ASP A 245 -0.52 -2.60 17.57
C ASP A 245 0.85 -2.03 17.21
N SER A 246 1.06 -1.63 15.96
CA SER A 246 2.38 -1.24 15.45
C SER A 246 2.96 0.00 16.14
N HIS A 247 2.12 0.98 16.51
CA HIS A 247 2.59 2.25 17.09
C HIS A 247 1.65 2.82 18.13
N ASP A 248 2.22 3.49 19.17
CA ASP A 248 1.47 4.40 20.02
C ASP A 248 1.35 5.78 19.34
N LEU A 249 0.14 6.12 18.90
CA LEU A 249 -0.14 7.38 18.20
C LEU A 249 0.04 8.63 19.09
N ASN A 250 0.03 8.49 20.42
CA ASN A 250 0.34 9.61 21.32
C ASN A 250 1.82 9.91 21.29
N GLU A 251 2.69 8.88 21.31
CA GLU A 251 4.14 9.04 21.17
C GLU A 251 4.52 9.60 19.79
N VAL A 252 3.90 9.09 18.71
CA VAL A 252 4.10 9.62 17.36
C VAL A 252 3.68 11.09 17.27
N SER A 253 2.52 11.45 17.84
CA SER A 253 2.01 12.81 17.82
C SER A 253 2.86 13.77 18.67
N ALA A 254 3.48 13.28 19.76
CA ALA A 254 4.41 14.05 20.57
C ALA A 254 5.68 14.42 19.81
N LYS A 255 6.16 13.54 18.92
CA LYS A 255 7.34 13.77 18.05
C LYS A 255 7.00 14.62 16.84
N SER A 256 5.87 14.35 16.18
CA SER A 256 5.39 15.08 15.00
C SER A 256 3.86 15.11 14.95
N LYS A 257 3.27 16.27 15.23
CA LYS A 257 1.81 16.46 15.16
C LYS A 257 1.23 16.18 13.77
N PRO A 258 1.85 16.63 12.65
CA PRO A 258 1.34 16.32 11.31
C PRO A 258 1.37 14.81 11.00
N LEU A 259 2.45 14.12 11.36
CA LEU A 259 2.54 12.66 11.19
C LEU A 259 1.48 11.94 12.03
N GLY A 260 1.36 12.26 13.31
CA GLY A 260 0.36 11.65 14.19
C GLY A 260 -1.08 11.87 13.69
N ALA A 261 -1.36 13.07 13.17
CA ALA A 261 -2.65 13.37 12.55
C ALA A 261 -2.88 12.55 11.26
N TYR A 262 -1.86 12.41 10.43
CA TYR A 262 -1.93 11.60 9.21
C TYR A 262 -2.18 10.12 9.54
N MET A 263 -1.37 9.53 10.43
CA MET A 263 -1.50 8.13 10.85
C MET A 263 -2.84 7.85 11.52
N PHE A 264 -3.32 8.76 12.38
CA PHE A 264 -4.66 8.65 12.94
C PHE A 264 -5.75 8.61 11.87
N ASN A 265 -5.68 9.51 10.88
CA ASN A 265 -6.68 9.55 9.79
C ASN A 265 -6.62 8.28 8.94
N TYR A 266 -5.43 7.76 8.65
CA TYR A 266 -5.26 6.53 7.89
C TYR A 266 -5.90 5.35 8.64
N LEU A 267 -5.57 5.17 9.91
CA LEU A 267 -6.15 4.12 10.75
C LEU A 267 -7.69 4.27 10.87
N ALA A 268 -8.18 5.50 11.01
CA ALA A 268 -9.61 5.79 11.05
C ALA A 268 -10.34 5.38 9.74
N ILE A 269 -9.71 5.59 8.58
CA ILE A 269 -10.24 5.11 7.29
C ILE A 269 -10.33 3.58 7.30
N MET A 270 -9.28 2.87 7.72
CA MET A 270 -9.25 1.41 7.74
C MET A 270 -10.32 0.81 8.67
N VAL A 271 -10.48 1.39 9.88
CA VAL A 271 -11.55 1.00 10.82
C VAL A 271 -12.94 1.30 10.24
N THR A 272 -13.10 2.42 9.52
CA THR A 272 -14.36 2.77 8.85
C THR A 272 -14.73 1.74 7.77
N VAL A 273 -13.77 1.39 6.91
CA VAL A 273 -13.96 0.39 5.84
C VAL A 273 -14.40 -0.93 6.46
N SER A 274 -13.68 -1.44 7.44
CA SER A 274 -14.02 -2.70 8.12
C SER A 274 -15.41 -2.64 8.77
N SER A 275 -15.74 -1.55 9.46
CA SER A 275 -17.05 -1.39 10.11
C SER A 275 -18.19 -1.36 9.09
N ILE A 276 -17.99 -0.73 7.92
CA ILE A 276 -18.99 -0.68 6.85
C ILE A 276 -19.21 -2.08 6.25
N PHE A 277 -18.15 -2.84 5.97
CA PHE A 277 -18.29 -4.18 5.42
C PHE A 277 -18.97 -5.14 6.40
N LEU A 278 -18.67 -5.03 7.69
CA LEU A 278 -19.37 -5.78 8.74
C LEU A 278 -20.85 -5.36 8.86
N ASP A 279 -21.16 -4.07 8.67
CA ASP A 279 -22.55 -3.58 8.61
C ASP A 279 -23.28 -4.07 7.37
N MET A 280 -22.59 -4.23 6.24
CA MET A 280 -23.16 -4.76 4.99
C MET A 280 -23.52 -6.24 5.10
N ASP A 281 -22.64 -7.04 5.69
CA ASP A 281 -22.91 -8.46 6.01
C ASP A 281 -24.12 -8.55 6.94
N GLY A 282 -24.08 -7.87 8.08
CA GLY A 282 -25.17 -7.71 9.02
C GLY A 282 -25.60 -8.98 9.75
N SER A 283 -24.86 -10.07 9.61
CA SER A 283 -25.06 -11.31 10.40
C SER A 283 -24.70 -11.06 11.89
N GLU A 284 -25.16 -11.96 12.75
CA GLU A 284 -24.79 -11.90 14.17
C GLU A 284 -23.26 -12.03 14.37
N GLU A 285 -22.62 -12.88 13.58
CA GLU A 285 -21.17 -13.04 13.58
C GLU A 285 -20.45 -11.75 13.19
N ALA A 286 -20.89 -11.09 12.11
CA ALA A 286 -20.32 -9.81 11.67
C ALA A 286 -20.48 -8.72 12.73
N MET A 287 -21.64 -8.68 13.41
CA MET A 287 -21.87 -7.70 14.49
C MET A 287 -21.00 -7.97 15.71
N GLU A 288 -20.75 -9.23 16.02
CA GLU A 288 -19.82 -9.61 17.11
C GLU A 288 -18.36 -9.24 16.75
N LYS A 289 -17.91 -9.49 15.51
CA LYS A 289 -16.60 -9.08 15.01
C LYS A 289 -16.44 -7.55 15.09
N ARG A 290 -17.47 -6.80 14.69
CA ARG A 290 -17.49 -5.35 14.79
C ARG A 290 -17.37 -4.88 16.24
N LYS A 291 -18.12 -5.49 17.16
CA LYS A 291 -18.06 -5.18 18.59
C LYS A 291 -16.65 -5.44 19.12
N LYS A 292 -16.05 -6.60 18.79
CA LYS A 292 -14.67 -6.97 19.20
C LYS A 292 -13.65 -5.94 18.72
N LEU A 293 -13.73 -5.48 17.47
CA LEU A 293 -12.82 -4.45 16.95
C LEU A 293 -12.91 -3.15 17.80
N TRP A 294 -14.12 -2.69 18.09
CA TRP A 294 -14.30 -1.46 18.85
C TRP A 294 -13.95 -1.60 20.33
N ASP A 295 -14.21 -2.76 20.94
CA ASP A 295 -13.79 -3.07 22.31
C ASP A 295 -12.26 -3.13 22.38
N TYR A 296 -11.59 -3.75 21.40
CA TYR A 296 -10.13 -3.78 21.30
C TYR A 296 -9.52 -2.36 21.24
N ILE A 297 -10.05 -1.47 20.38
CA ILE A 297 -9.60 -0.08 20.31
C ILE A 297 -9.75 0.62 21.68
N ARG A 298 -10.85 0.38 22.38
CA ARG A 298 -11.12 0.97 23.71
C ARG A 298 -10.18 0.46 24.79
N GLU A 299 -9.90 -0.85 24.78
CA GLU A 299 -9.01 -1.48 25.76
C GLU A 299 -7.56 -1.05 25.56
N ARG A 300 -7.15 -0.87 24.31
CA ARG A 300 -5.81 -0.42 23.98
C ARG A 300 -5.56 1.06 24.28
N ASP A 301 -6.47 1.93 23.87
CA ASP A 301 -6.37 3.38 24.11
C ASP A 301 -7.77 4.03 24.17
N VAL A 302 -8.17 4.44 25.34
CA VAL A 302 -9.47 5.12 25.58
C VAL A 302 -9.53 6.48 24.87
N GLY A 303 -8.41 7.18 24.76
CA GLY A 303 -8.32 8.47 24.03
C GLY A 303 -8.54 8.30 22.54
N LEU A 304 -7.86 7.33 21.94
CA LEU A 304 -8.03 6.92 20.54
C LEU A 304 -9.48 6.50 20.28
N TYR A 305 -10.05 5.63 21.14
CA TYR A 305 -11.44 5.21 21.05
C TYR A 305 -12.40 6.41 21.03
N ARG A 306 -12.26 7.34 22.01
CA ARG A 306 -13.12 8.53 22.09
C ARG A 306 -13.01 9.39 20.84
N LYS A 307 -11.79 9.61 20.36
CA LYS A 307 -11.54 10.40 19.13
C LYS A 307 -12.16 9.75 17.89
N MET A 308 -12.01 8.43 17.71
CA MET A 308 -12.63 7.68 16.62
C MET A 308 -14.15 7.67 16.74
N ARG A 309 -14.67 7.41 17.95
CA ARG A 309 -16.09 7.20 18.22
C ARG A 309 -16.94 8.45 18.05
N TYR A 310 -16.39 9.64 18.35
CA TYR A 310 -17.16 10.87 18.44
C TYR A 310 -16.69 12.01 17.54
N PHE A 311 -15.45 11.99 17.06
CA PHE A 311 -14.84 13.16 16.42
C PHE A 311 -14.16 12.86 15.09
N SER A 312 -14.40 11.69 14.48
CA SER A 312 -13.74 11.31 13.22
C SER A 312 -14.65 10.47 12.32
N LEU A 313 -14.11 10.08 11.15
CA LEU A 313 -14.84 9.35 10.13
C LEU A 313 -15.57 8.09 10.64
N PRO A 314 -14.98 7.21 11.49
CA PRO A 314 -15.67 6.04 12.00
C PRO A 314 -16.91 6.33 12.85
N ALA A 315 -17.09 7.54 13.36
CA ALA A 315 -18.20 7.87 14.25
C ALA A 315 -19.57 7.54 13.67
N PHE A 316 -19.78 7.76 12.37
CA PHE A 316 -21.05 7.48 11.73
C PHE A 316 -21.29 5.98 11.49
N THR A 317 -20.25 5.15 11.50
CA THR A 317 -20.39 3.68 11.34
C THR A 317 -20.78 2.99 12.66
N TYR A 318 -20.70 3.68 13.79
CA TYR A 318 -21.03 3.14 15.11
C TYR A 318 -22.41 3.60 15.63
N LEU A 319 -23.33 3.88 14.74
CA LEU A 319 -24.68 4.25 15.13
C LEU A 319 -25.44 3.03 15.69
N PRO A 320 -26.21 3.18 16.78
CA PRO A 320 -26.85 2.07 17.46
C PRO A 320 -28.03 1.48 16.68
N GLY A 321 -28.22 0.18 16.79
CA GLY A 321 -29.39 -0.54 16.31
C GLY A 321 -29.50 -0.66 14.79
N LYS A 322 -30.56 -1.31 14.35
CA LYS A 322 -30.83 -1.55 12.91
C LYS A 322 -31.02 -0.26 12.09
N ALA A 323 -31.61 0.77 12.69
CA ALA A 323 -31.82 2.06 12.02
C ALA A 323 -30.48 2.81 11.82
N GLY A 324 -29.60 2.81 12.83
CA GLY A 324 -28.27 3.41 12.74
C GLY A 324 -27.43 2.75 11.66
N ARG A 325 -27.45 1.42 11.58
CA ARG A 325 -26.76 0.65 10.53
C ARG A 325 -27.28 1.01 9.13
N LYS A 326 -28.59 1.09 8.93
CA LYS A 326 -29.16 1.52 7.63
C LYS A 326 -28.71 2.93 7.24
N LEU A 327 -28.63 3.85 8.19
CA LEU A 327 -28.13 5.22 7.94
C LEU A 327 -26.64 5.22 7.57
N SER A 328 -25.82 4.47 8.29
CA SER A 328 -24.40 4.28 7.99
C SER A 328 -24.17 3.79 6.56
N LEU A 329 -24.91 2.75 6.14
CA LEU A 329 -24.84 2.22 4.78
C LEU A 329 -25.36 3.18 3.71
N ALA A 330 -26.40 3.97 4.02
CA ALA A 330 -26.88 5.01 3.11
C ALA A 330 -25.82 6.11 2.90
N MET A 331 -25.17 6.56 3.96
CA MET A 331 -24.06 7.52 3.90
C MET A 331 -22.89 6.98 3.10
N TYR A 332 -22.52 5.72 3.31
CA TYR A 332 -21.48 5.06 2.51
C TYR A 332 -21.81 5.05 1.01
N ARG A 333 -23.05 4.67 0.63
CA ARG A 333 -23.49 4.66 -0.78
C ARG A 333 -23.40 6.05 -1.42
N VAL A 334 -23.74 7.10 -0.67
CA VAL A 334 -23.58 8.49 -1.12
C VAL A 334 -22.12 8.85 -1.28
N ALA A 335 -21.28 8.55 -0.28
CA ALA A 335 -19.83 8.80 -0.34
C ALA A 335 -19.19 8.08 -1.55
N ARG A 336 -19.54 6.80 -1.78
CA ARG A 336 -19.04 6.03 -2.93
C ARG A 336 -19.36 6.71 -4.28
N LYS A 337 -20.57 7.27 -4.44
CA LYS A 337 -20.94 8.02 -5.66
C LYS A 337 -20.14 9.32 -5.82
N ILE A 338 -19.87 10.04 -4.71
CA ILE A 338 -19.17 11.32 -4.75
C ILE A 338 -17.67 11.12 -5.00
N TYR A 339 -17.04 10.19 -4.27
CA TYR A 339 -15.60 9.97 -4.32
C TYR A 339 -15.18 8.93 -5.35
N LYS A 340 -16.16 8.26 -6.00
CA LYS A 340 -15.92 7.19 -7.00
C LYS A 340 -14.93 6.14 -6.47
N PHE A 341 -15.14 5.67 -5.23
CA PHE A 341 -14.45 4.48 -4.74
C PHE A 341 -14.90 3.28 -5.57
N ASN A 342 -13.96 2.50 -6.06
CA ASN A 342 -14.25 1.26 -6.79
C ASN A 342 -14.89 0.23 -5.89
#